data_fe1912690a4c0ba0bd1759182a07bd0b
#
_entry.id   fe1912690a4c0ba0bd1759182a07bd0b
#
_cell.length_a   1.000
_cell.length_b   1.000
_cell.length_c   1.000
_cell.angle_alpha   90.00
_cell.angle_beta   90.00
_cell.angle_gamma   90.00
#
_symmetry.space_group_name_H-M   'P 1'
#
loop_
_entity.id
_entity.type
_entity.pdbx_description
1 polymer ?
#
loop_
_entity_poly.entity_id
_entity_poly.type
_entity_poly.pdbx_seq_one_letter_code
_entity_poly.pdbx_strand_id
1 'polypeptide(L)'
;MREFCTKWWKRIATVDMLFIGVLTLLASLFASWLKQFPGFSLFGALIIALLIGMIIQFPIRSAYVGSNDGRKAGVKDAAGLISNKLLRLGIILLGFKLNLAVLFTQGIKCLPIAAVVVTLTIIVCYAIARKLGVDPMLAILTAGGTGICGAAAVMGLAGSIKVPEDKQDEKDNDVTMAVAIVAIMGTVFALLEIALGPLTGMTKDQLGITAGASLHEIAHAVAGGDAFGAVDIATIMKLSRVLMLVFAAIIIAIWWEKKHSEVQSTGKKTVAFPWFMLGFIGASIIGTFVPFVASITPQLVDFAYIVLGMAMAALGINVNFKAIASKGKKPMLASFLTSILLMCFAAGVAMLFF
;
A
#
# COMPACT_ATOMS: atom_id res chain seq x y z
N MET A 1 6.20 -3.90 -32.89
CA MET A 1 6.36 -2.65 -32.14
C MET A 1 5.33 -1.57 -32.53
N ARG A 2 5.13 -1.23 -33.82
CA ARG A 2 4.14 -0.22 -34.25
C ARG A 2 2.70 -0.54 -33.82
N GLU A 3 2.22 -1.77 -34.00
CA GLU A 3 0.87 -2.15 -33.59
C GLU A 3 0.65 -2.09 -32.07
N PHE A 4 1.67 -2.47 -31.27
CA PHE A 4 1.63 -2.36 -29.82
C PHE A 4 1.54 -0.90 -29.39
N CYS A 5 2.36 0.00 -29.94
CA CYS A 5 2.30 1.43 -29.66
C CYS A 5 0.95 2.05 -30.06
N THR A 6 0.39 1.65 -31.20
CA THR A 6 -0.90 2.17 -31.68
C THR A 6 -2.07 1.71 -30.81
N LYS A 7 -2.03 0.46 -30.32
CA LYS A 7 -3.05 -0.07 -29.39
C LYS A 7 -3.00 0.64 -28.03
N TRP A 8 -1.79 0.91 -27.53
CA TRP A 8 -1.59 1.66 -26.28
C TRP A 8 -2.02 3.13 -26.43
N TRP A 9 -1.65 3.78 -27.54
CA TRP A 9 -2.02 5.16 -27.80
C TRP A 9 -3.54 5.35 -27.85
N LYS A 10 -4.25 4.44 -28.50
CA LYS A 10 -5.72 4.47 -28.55
C LYS A 10 -6.39 4.29 -27.19
N ARG A 11 -5.79 3.59 -26.23
CA ARG A 11 -6.31 3.45 -24.86
C ARG A 11 -6.01 4.68 -23.97
N ILE A 12 -4.88 5.34 -24.20
CA ILE A 12 -4.45 6.48 -23.39
C ILE A 12 -5.05 7.79 -23.92
N ALA A 13 -5.16 7.96 -25.24
CA ALA A 13 -5.67 9.17 -25.88
C ALA A 13 -7.20 9.15 -25.98
N THR A 14 -7.89 8.90 -24.86
CA THR A 14 -9.36 8.96 -24.78
C THR A 14 -9.80 10.13 -23.90
N VAL A 15 -10.99 10.68 -24.19
CA VAL A 15 -11.58 11.75 -23.38
C VAL A 15 -11.77 11.27 -21.93
N ASP A 16 -12.20 10.02 -21.73
CA ASP A 16 -12.38 9.44 -20.41
C ASP A 16 -11.06 9.36 -19.64
N MET A 17 -9.95 9.03 -20.31
CA MET A 17 -8.62 8.98 -19.67
C MET A 17 -8.17 10.39 -19.24
N LEU A 18 -8.34 11.40 -20.10
CA LEU A 18 -8.01 12.78 -19.74
C LEU A 18 -8.88 13.26 -18.57
N PHE A 19 -10.20 13.02 -18.64
CA PHE A 19 -11.14 13.42 -17.60
C PHE A 19 -10.80 12.77 -16.24
N ILE A 20 -10.61 11.44 -16.20
CA ILE A 20 -10.26 10.73 -14.97
C ILE A 20 -8.84 11.09 -14.52
N GLY A 21 -7.91 11.30 -15.44
CA GLY A 21 -6.54 11.76 -15.12
C GLY A 21 -6.53 13.10 -14.39
N VAL A 22 -7.22 14.10 -14.94
CA VAL A 22 -7.34 15.42 -14.30
C VAL A 22 -8.06 15.33 -12.96
N LEU A 23 -9.16 14.58 -12.90
CA LEU A 23 -9.96 14.44 -11.69
C LEU A 23 -9.18 13.76 -10.56
N THR A 24 -8.43 12.71 -10.87
CA THR A 24 -7.58 12.02 -9.87
C THR A 24 -6.39 12.86 -9.44
N LEU A 25 -5.83 13.69 -10.33
CA LEU A 25 -4.79 14.66 -9.99
C LEU A 25 -5.33 15.70 -9.00
N LEU A 26 -6.48 16.29 -9.29
CA LEU A 26 -7.12 17.27 -8.39
C LEU A 26 -7.44 16.62 -7.02
N ALA A 27 -7.96 15.39 -7.03
CA ALA A 27 -8.23 14.64 -5.81
C ALA A 27 -6.95 14.40 -4.98
N SER A 28 -5.84 14.05 -5.64
CA SER A 28 -4.55 13.83 -4.99
C SER A 28 -3.97 15.12 -4.40
N LEU A 29 -4.00 16.23 -5.15
CA LEU A 29 -3.54 17.52 -4.67
C LEU A 29 -4.38 18.02 -3.48
N PHE A 30 -5.71 17.88 -3.57
CA PHE A 30 -6.61 18.24 -2.48
C PHE A 30 -6.38 17.37 -1.24
N ALA A 31 -6.15 16.06 -1.41
CA ALA A 31 -5.80 15.15 -0.32
C ALA A 31 -4.46 15.55 0.36
N SER A 32 -3.47 15.95 -0.44
CA SER A 32 -2.18 16.41 0.06
C SER A 32 -2.28 17.74 0.81
N TRP A 33 -3.19 18.62 0.39
CA TRP A 33 -3.50 19.84 1.10
C TRP A 33 -4.29 19.57 2.39
N LEU A 34 -5.32 18.73 2.33
CA LEU A 34 -6.18 18.42 3.47
C LEU A 34 -5.41 17.71 4.61
N LYS A 35 -4.43 16.87 4.27
CA LYS A 35 -3.55 16.21 5.24
C LYS A 35 -2.80 17.17 6.16
N GLN A 36 -2.64 18.45 5.78
CA GLN A 36 -1.93 19.46 6.59
C GLN A 36 -2.75 19.92 7.79
N PHE A 37 -4.06 19.71 7.80
CA PHE A 37 -4.91 20.12 8.91
C PHE A 37 -4.86 19.11 10.06
N PRO A 38 -4.95 19.59 11.31
CA PRO A 38 -5.01 18.74 12.51
C PRO A 38 -6.12 17.69 12.37
N GLY A 39 -5.84 16.46 12.74
CA GLY A 39 -6.77 15.33 12.61
C GLY A 39 -6.71 14.61 11.25
N PHE A 40 -6.54 15.30 10.14
CA PHE A 40 -6.38 14.66 8.82
C PHE A 40 -4.95 14.13 8.59
N SER A 41 -3.96 14.65 9.29
CA SER A 41 -2.58 14.17 9.23
C SER A 41 -2.43 12.68 9.58
N LEU A 42 -3.27 12.16 10.49
CA LEU A 42 -3.30 10.75 10.89
C LEU A 42 -3.75 9.81 9.75
N PHE A 43 -4.67 10.27 8.91
CA PHE A 43 -5.14 9.44 7.78
C PHE A 43 -4.12 9.32 6.65
N GLY A 44 -3.23 10.30 6.50
CA GLY A 44 -2.30 10.36 5.37
C GLY A 44 -2.97 10.70 4.02
N ALA A 45 -2.21 11.32 3.12
CA ALA A 45 -2.74 11.78 1.83
C ALA A 45 -3.32 10.65 0.97
N LEU A 46 -2.76 9.45 1.04
CA LEU A 46 -3.18 8.30 0.21
C LEU A 46 -4.58 7.81 0.57
N ILE A 47 -4.89 7.74 1.87
CA ILE A 47 -6.21 7.32 2.35
C ILE A 47 -7.24 8.39 2.04
N ILE A 48 -6.90 9.66 2.25
CA ILE A 48 -7.78 10.79 1.92
C ILE A 48 -8.10 10.77 0.42
N ALA A 49 -7.11 10.57 -0.45
CA ALA A 49 -7.31 10.45 -1.89
C ALA A 49 -8.24 9.29 -2.27
N LEU A 50 -8.09 8.12 -1.61
CA LEU A 50 -8.99 6.97 -1.78
C LEU A 50 -10.44 7.34 -1.43
N LEU A 51 -10.64 7.95 -0.25
CA LEU A 51 -11.98 8.35 0.21
C LEU A 51 -12.62 9.39 -0.71
N ILE A 52 -11.82 10.38 -1.18
CA ILE A 52 -12.28 11.34 -2.18
C ILE A 52 -12.71 10.59 -3.46
N GLY A 53 -11.91 9.64 -3.95
CA GLY A 53 -12.26 8.80 -5.09
C GLY A 53 -13.58 8.04 -4.89
N MET A 54 -13.81 7.50 -3.69
CA MET A 54 -15.07 6.85 -3.32
C MET A 54 -16.26 7.79 -3.35
N ILE A 55 -16.09 9.05 -2.95
CA ILE A 55 -17.16 10.05 -2.94
C ILE A 55 -17.46 10.53 -4.37
N ILE A 56 -16.45 10.89 -5.14
CA ILE A 56 -16.62 11.45 -6.49
C ILE A 56 -17.13 10.42 -7.51
N GLN A 57 -17.06 9.11 -7.22
CA GLN A 57 -17.68 8.12 -8.10
C GLN A 57 -19.18 8.32 -8.29
N PHE A 58 -19.90 8.86 -7.27
CA PHE A 58 -21.33 9.09 -7.35
C PHE A 58 -21.67 10.17 -8.39
N PRO A 59 -21.12 11.41 -8.32
CA PRO A 59 -21.35 12.40 -9.38
C PRO A 59 -20.82 11.96 -10.74
N ILE A 60 -19.71 11.21 -10.83
CA ILE A 60 -19.27 10.66 -12.11
C ILE A 60 -20.34 9.75 -12.70
N ARG A 61 -20.90 8.82 -11.93
CA ARG A 61 -21.95 7.89 -12.40
C ARG A 61 -23.21 8.62 -12.81
N SER A 62 -23.64 9.64 -12.07
CA SER A 62 -24.89 10.36 -12.35
C SER A 62 -24.75 11.41 -13.46
N ALA A 63 -23.70 12.24 -13.42
CA ALA A 63 -23.56 13.39 -14.32
C ALA A 63 -22.75 13.09 -15.59
N TYR A 64 -21.68 12.27 -15.49
CA TYR A 64 -20.79 12.02 -16.63
C TYR A 64 -21.17 10.76 -17.41
N VAL A 65 -21.43 9.66 -16.69
CA VAL A 65 -21.77 8.36 -17.30
C VAL A 65 -23.25 8.34 -17.71
N GLY A 66 -24.17 8.74 -16.83
CA GLY A 66 -25.62 8.67 -17.05
C GLY A 66 -26.04 7.25 -17.47
N SER A 67 -26.79 7.14 -18.56
CA SER A 67 -27.23 5.87 -19.17
C SER A 67 -26.28 5.35 -20.26
N ASN A 68 -25.10 5.95 -20.45
CA ASN A 68 -24.18 5.56 -21.53
C ASN A 68 -23.22 4.46 -21.07
N ASP A 69 -23.50 3.22 -21.45
CA ASP A 69 -22.67 2.05 -21.10
C ASP A 69 -21.25 2.13 -21.68
N GLY A 70 -21.03 2.77 -22.81
CA GLY A 70 -19.72 2.99 -23.39
C GLY A 70 -18.83 3.87 -22.52
N ARG A 71 -19.37 4.98 -21.97
CA ARG A 71 -18.68 5.85 -21.03
C ARG A 71 -18.42 5.15 -19.68
N LYS A 72 -19.35 4.32 -19.23
CA LYS A 72 -19.16 3.52 -18.01
C LYS A 72 -17.94 2.58 -18.15
N ALA A 73 -17.82 1.89 -19.28
CA ALA A 73 -16.66 1.05 -19.57
C ALA A 73 -15.38 1.88 -19.71
N GLY A 74 -15.43 3.03 -20.40
CA GLY A 74 -14.32 3.95 -20.57
C GLY A 74 -13.78 4.51 -19.23
N VAL A 75 -14.65 4.96 -18.34
CA VAL A 75 -14.29 5.43 -16.99
C VAL A 75 -13.65 4.31 -16.17
N LYS A 76 -14.22 3.08 -16.21
CA LYS A 76 -13.68 1.93 -15.48
C LYS A 76 -12.29 1.54 -16.00
N ASP A 77 -12.09 1.50 -17.32
CA ASP A 77 -10.78 1.18 -17.93
C ASP A 77 -9.74 2.27 -17.65
N ALA A 78 -10.13 3.55 -17.75
CA ALA A 78 -9.26 4.68 -17.43
C ALA A 78 -8.81 4.67 -15.98
N ALA A 79 -9.74 4.53 -15.04
CA ALA A 79 -9.42 4.45 -13.61
C ALA A 79 -8.56 3.21 -13.29
N GLY A 80 -8.82 2.06 -13.92
CA GLY A 80 -8.01 0.85 -13.79
C GLY A 80 -6.59 1.03 -14.31
N LEU A 81 -6.40 1.69 -15.46
CA LEU A 81 -5.07 1.99 -16.01
C LEU A 81 -4.28 2.97 -15.13
N ILE A 82 -4.92 4.06 -14.68
CA ILE A 82 -4.32 5.06 -13.80
C ILE A 82 -3.90 4.38 -12.49
N SER A 83 -4.79 3.65 -11.84
CA SER A 83 -4.46 2.97 -10.58
C SER A 83 -3.26 2.03 -10.75
N ASN A 84 -3.29 1.13 -11.74
CA ASN A 84 -2.23 0.13 -11.90
C ASN A 84 -0.88 0.70 -12.35
N LYS A 85 -0.85 1.70 -13.24
CA LYS A 85 0.40 2.22 -13.79
C LYS A 85 1.04 3.26 -12.88
N LEU A 86 0.24 4.23 -12.41
CA LEU A 86 0.76 5.26 -11.52
C LEU A 86 1.17 4.69 -10.17
N LEU A 87 0.50 3.62 -9.71
CA LEU A 87 0.91 2.93 -8.53
C LEU A 87 2.35 2.41 -8.62
N ARG A 88 2.65 1.64 -9.67
CA ARG A 88 3.99 1.09 -9.86
C ARG A 88 5.04 2.19 -9.96
N LEU A 89 4.73 3.27 -10.69
CA LEU A 89 5.59 4.44 -10.79
C LEU A 89 5.80 5.08 -9.41
N GLY A 90 4.73 5.30 -8.66
CA GLY A 90 4.81 5.89 -7.32
C GLY A 90 5.61 5.03 -6.34
N ILE A 91 5.50 3.70 -6.41
CA ILE A 91 6.33 2.80 -5.59
C ILE A 91 7.81 2.92 -5.97
N ILE A 92 8.14 2.96 -7.26
CA ILE A 92 9.53 3.19 -7.71
C ILE A 92 10.07 4.49 -7.14
N LEU A 93 9.31 5.58 -7.28
CA LEU A 93 9.70 6.91 -6.78
C LEU A 93 9.82 6.95 -5.25
N LEU A 94 9.00 6.20 -4.51
CA LEU A 94 9.16 6.07 -3.06
C LEU A 94 10.50 5.43 -2.66
N GLY A 95 11.16 4.73 -3.56
CA GLY A 95 12.50 4.21 -3.33
C GLY A 95 13.50 5.31 -2.96
N PHE A 96 13.35 6.53 -3.49
CA PHE A 96 14.20 7.66 -3.11
C PHE A 96 14.10 8.04 -1.62
N LYS A 97 12.99 7.73 -0.96
CA LYS A 97 12.82 7.96 0.48
C LYS A 97 13.67 7.03 1.34
N LEU A 98 14.04 5.85 0.82
CA LEU A 98 14.83 4.86 1.54
C LEU A 98 16.33 5.17 1.41
N ASN A 99 16.89 5.80 2.43
CA ASN A 99 18.35 6.00 2.50
C ASN A 99 19.01 4.71 3.00
N LEU A 100 19.66 3.98 2.08
CA LEU A 100 20.32 2.71 2.39
C LEU A 100 21.51 2.88 3.33
N ALA A 101 22.25 3.99 3.26
CA ALA A 101 23.38 4.23 4.16
C ALA A 101 22.89 4.35 5.61
N VAL A 102 21.85 5.14 5.87
CA VAL A 102 21.24 5.25 7.20
C VAL A 102 20.68 3.90 7.66
N LEU A 103 20.04 3.17 6.75
CA LEU A 103 19.46 1.87 7.07
C LEU A 103 20.54 0.85 7.49
N PHE A 104 21.66 0.77 6.77
CA PHE A 104 22.73 -0.18 7.05
C PHE A 104 23.68 0.26 8.17
N THR A 105 23.72 1.53 8.53
CA THR A 105 24.55 2.01 9.64
C THR A 105 23.77 2.08 10.95
N GLN A 106 22.67 2.82 10.97
CA GLN A 106 21.85 3.06 12.18
C GLN A 106 20.73 2.01 12.34
N GLY A 107 20.20 1.51 11.24
CA GLY A 107 19.06 0.58 11.22
C GLY A 107 19.42 -0.90 11.10
N ILE A 108 20.72 -1.29 11.22
CA ILE A 108 21.13 -2.68 10.99
C ILE A 108 20.40 -3.67 11.92
N LYS A 109 20.13 -3.28 13.17
CA LYS A 109 19.35 -4.08 14.12
C LYS A 109 17.88 -4.17 13.73
N CYS A 110 17.34 -3.16 13.04
CA CYS A 110 15.95 -3.13 12.62
C CYS A 110 15.66 -4.10 11.46
N LEU A 111 16.65 -4.43 10.63
CA LEU A 111 16.46 -5.31 9.47
C LEU A 111 16.05 -6.75 9.84
N PRO A 112 16.76 -7.48 10.70
CA PRO A 112 16.33 -8.82 11.11
C PRO A 112 14.99 -8.79 11.85
N ILE A 113 14.75 -7.78 12.69
CA ILE A 113 13.48 -7.61 13.38
C ILE A 113 12.36 -7.38 12.37
N ALA A 114 12.57 -6.51 11.38
CA ALA A 114 11.59 -6.27 10.32
C ALA A 114 11.27 -7.55 9.53
N ALA A 115 12.28 -8.37 9.21
CA ALA A 115 12.09 -9.64 8.52
C ALA A 115 11.21 -10.61 9.34
N VAL A 116 11.49 -10.74 10.65
CA VAL A 116 10.71 -11.59 11.54
C VAL A 116 9.27 -11.04 11.69
N VAL A 117 9.14 -9.76 12.00
CA VAL A 117 7.84 -9.08 12.16
C VAL A 117 6.97 -9.25 10.91
N VAL A 118 7.51 -8.96 9.74
CA VAL A 118 6.77 -9.04 8.47
C VAL A 118 6.36 -10.49 8.19
N THR A 119 7.29 -11.43 8.32
CA THR A 119 7.02 -12.85 8.03
C THR A 119 5.95 -13.41 8.96
N LEU A 120 6.11 -13.22 10.27
CA LEU A 120 5.14 -13.71 11.26
C LEU A 120 3.77 -13.06 11.07
N THR A 121 3.73 -11.75 10.83
CA THR A 121 2.46 -11.03 10.64
C THR A 121 1.72 -11.53 9.40
N ILE A 122 2.43 -11.73 8.28
CA ILE A 122 1.80 -12.24 7.05
C ILE A 122 1.27 -13.66 7.28
N ILE A 123 2.04 -14.55 7.89
CA ILE A 123 1.62 -15.93 8.16
C ILE A 123 0.42 -15.96 9.09
N VAL A 124 0.48 -15.24 10.22
CA VAL A 124 -0.59 -15.24 11.24
C VAL A 124 -1.87 -14.62 10.68
N CYS A 125 -1.78 -13.45 10.03
CA CYS A 125 -2.93 -12.78 9.44
C CYS A 125 -3.58 -13.64 8.35
N TYR A 126 -2.78 -14.21 7.45
CA TYR A 126 -3.27 -15.12 6.42
C TYR A 126 -3.97 -16.33 7.03
N ALA A 127 -3.36 -16.96 8.03
CA ALA A 127 -3.94 -18.13 8.70
C ALA A 127 -5.28 -17.80 9.40
N ILE A 128 -5.35 -16.68 10.13
CA ILE A 128 -6.58 -16.21 10.77
C ILE A 128 -7.64 -15.91 9.71
N ALA A 129 -7.31 -15.16 8.67
CA ALA A 129 -8.24 -14.81 7.60
C ALA A 129 -8.78 -16.06 6.90
N ARG A 130 -7.93 -17.05 6.59
CA ARG A 130 -8.35 -18.31 5.99
C ARG A 130 -9.23 -19.16 6.91
N LYS A 131 -8.94 -19.20 8.20
CA LYS A 131 -9.81 -19.87 9.20
C LYS A 131 -11.19 -19.20 9.32
N LEU A 132 -11.27 -17.90 9.13
CA LEU A 132 -12.53 -17.16 9.08
C LEU A 132 -13.28 -17.32 7.74
N GLY A 133 -12.70 -18.04 6.76
CA GLY A 133 -13.30 -18.28 5.45
C GLY A 133 -13.18 -17.08 4.49
N VAL A 134 -12.14 -16.26 4.63
CA VAL A 134 -11.81 -15.20 3.68
C VAL A 134 -11.17 -15.80 2.43
N ASP A 135 -11.51 -15.29 1.26
CA ASP A 135 -10.94 -15.73 -0.01
C ASP A 135 -9.40 -15.61 -0.01
N PRO A 136 -8.66 -16.54 -0.66
CA PRO A 136 -7.21 -16.56 -0.61
C PRO A 136 -6.55 -15.25 -1.07
N MET A 137 -7.09 -14.60 -2.12
CA MET A 137 -6.57 -13.35 -2.66
C MET A 137 -6.74 -12.22 -1.64
N LEU A 138 -7.94 -12.02 -1.15
CA LEU A 138 -8.23 -11.00 -0.14
C LEU A 138 -7.43 -11.26 1.15
N ALA A 139 -7.29 -12.52 1.57
CA ALA A 139 -6.54 -12.90 2.76
C ALA A 139 -5.05 -12.53 2.65
N ILE A 140 -4.39 -12.85 1.52
CA ILE A 140 -2.95 -12.55 1.35
C ILE A 140 -2.69 -11.06 1.17
N LEU A 141 -3.58 -10.33 0.48
CA LEU A 141 -3.49 -8.89 0.32
C LEU A 141 -3.66 -8.16 1.66
N THR A 142 -4.66 -8.56 2.46
CA THR A 142 -4.88 -8.02 3.80
C THR A 142 -3.69 -8.33 4.71
N ALA A 143 -3.17 -9.56 4.67
CA ALA A 143 -2.02 -9.97 5.46
C ALA A 143 -0.75 -9.19 5.11
N GLY A 144 -0.47 -9.01 3.83
CA GLY A 144 0.67 -8.21 3.36
C GLY A 144 0.55 -6.73 3.72
N GLY A 145 -0.66 -6.18 3.59
CA GLY A 145 -0.93 -4.80 4.00
C GLY A 145 -0.73 -4.58 5.50
N THR A 146 -1.29 -5.46 6.34
CA THR A 146 -1.12 -5.43 7.80
C THR A 146 0.35 -5.62 8.20
N GLY A 147 1.06 -6.54 7.52
CA GLY A 147 2.43 -6.92 7.89
C GLY A 147 3.52 -5.96 7.42
N ILE A 148 3.33 -5.17 6.35
CA ILE A 148 4.43 -4.41 5.74
C ILE A 148 4.22 -2.90 5.87
N CYS A 149 3.47 -2.29 4.94
CA CYS A 149 3.32 -0.83 4.88
C CYS A 149 1.93 -0.36 4.43
N GLY A 150 0.89 -1.09 4.80
CA GLY A 150 -0.48 -0.71 4.53
C GLY A 150 -0.84 -0.78 3.04
N ALA A 151 -1.48 0.26 2.55
CA ALA A 151 -1.99 0.36 1.18
C ALA A 151 -0.90 0.09 0.12
N ALA A 152 0.29 0.63 0.27
CA ALA A 152 1.40 0.43 -0.67
C ALA A 152 1.80 -1.05 -0.79
N ALA A 153 1.78 -1.79 0.31
CA ALA A 153 2.07 -3.24 0.31
C ALA A 153 0.96 -4.04 -0.37
N VAL A 154 -0.32 -3.75 -0.06
CA VAL A 154 -1.45 -4.39 -0.74
C VAL A 154 -1.30 -4.27 -2.26
N MET A 155 -1.00 -3.08 -2.71
CA MET A 155 -0.88 -2.75 -4.11
C MET A 155 0.37 -3.39 -4.75
N GLY A 156 1.51 -3.35 -4.06
CA GLY A 156 2.75 -4.00 -4.49
C GLY A 156 2.57 -5.50 -4.69
N LEU A 157 1.94 -6.16 -3.73
CA LEU A 157 1.61 -7.58 -3.80
C LEU A 157 0.61 -7.89 -4.92
N ALA A 158 -0.45 -7.10 -5.04
CA ALA A 158 -1.43 -7.25 -6.12
C ALA A 158 -0.78 -7.11 -7.50
N GLY A 159 0.18 -6.19 -7.66
CA GLY A 159 0.94 -6.04 -8.89
C GLY A 159 1.84 -7.23 -9.24
N SER A 160 2.20 -8.05 -8.25
CA SER A 160 3.05 -9.22 -8.41
C SER A 160 2.26 -10.51 -8.65
N ILE A 161 0.99 -10.55 -8.26
CA ILE A 161 0.11 -11.71 -8.41
C ILE A 161 -0.64 -11.62 -9.75
N LYS A 162 -0.52 -12.64 -10.58
CA LYS A 162 -1.30 -12.76 -11.82
C LYS A 162 -2.61 -13.49 -11.57
N VAL A 163 -3.65 -13.04 -12.24
CA VAL A 163 -4.95 -13.72 -12.33
C VAL A 163 -5.38 -13.76 -13.79
N PRO A 164 -6.25 -14.71 -14.18
CA PRO A 164 -6.90 -14.71 -15.49
C PRO A 164 -7.69 -13.43 -15.75
N GLU A 165 -7.90 -13.06 -17.02
CA GLU A 165 -8.58 -11.80 -17.39
C GLU A 165 -10.02 -11.71 -16.86
N ASP A 166 -10.72 -12.84 -16.81
CA ASP A 166 -12.08 -12.95 -16.26
C ASP A 166 -12.16 -12.70 -14.76
N LYS A 167 -11.06 -12.84 -14.00
CA LYS A 167 -10.97 -12.61 -12.56
C LYS A 167 -10.34 -11.25 -12.19
N GLN A 168 -10.00 -10.42 -13.16
CA GLN A 168 -9.36 -9.13 -12.89
C GLN A 168 -10.24 -8.20 -12.06
N ASP A 169 -11.54 -8.16 -12.35
CA ASP A 169 -12.51 -7.34 -11.60
C ASP A 169 -12.64 -7.80 -10.13
N GLU A 170 -12.59 -9.11 -9.89
CA GLU A 170 -12.63 -9.67 -8.54
C GLU A 170 -11.37 -9.27 -7.77
N LYS A 171 -10.21 -9.39 -8.39
CA LYS A 171 -8.94 -8.96 -7.82
C LYS A 171 -8.94 -7.47 -7.49
N ASP A 172 -9.43 -6.60 -8.38
CA ASP A 172 -9.47 -5.15 -8.16
C ASP A 172 -10.41 -4.78 -6.99
N ASN A 173 -11.51 -5.52 -6.81
CA ASN A 173 -12.37 -5.41 -5.64
C ASN A 173 -11.67 -5.85 -4.36
N ASP A 174 -10.94 -6.96 -4.38
CA ASP A 174 -10.19 -7.47 -3.23
C ASP A 174 -9.06 -6.51 -2.84
N VAL A 175 -8.34 -5.95 -3.81
CA VAL A 175 -7.32 -4.91 -3.59
C VAL A 175 -7.93 -3.71 -2.88
N THR A 176 -9.03 -3.19 -3.41
CA THR A 176 -9.72 -2.03 -2.83
C THR A 176 -10.17 -2.30 -1.40
N MET A 177 -10.74 -3.49 -1.17
CA MET A 177 -11.20 -3.91 0.15
C MET A 177 -10.03 -4.05 1.14
N ALA A 178 -8.94 -4.70 0.74
CA ALA A 178 -7.76 -4.85 1.57
C ALA A 178 -7.15 -3.49 1.92
N VAL A 179 -7.06 -2.56 0.95
CA VAL A 179 -6.59 -1.18 1.18
C VAL A 179 -7.46 -0.47 2.20
N ALA A 180 -8.79 -0.53 2.06
CA ALA A 180 -9.71 0.11 3.01
C ALA A 180 -9.57 -0.47 4.43
N ILE A 181 -9.45 -1.79 4.55
CA ILE A 181 -9.27 -2.49 5.83
C ILE A 181 -7.98 -2.04 6.52
N VAL A 182 -6.84 -2.11 5.82
CA VAL A 182 -5.54 -1.77 6.43
C VAL A 182 -5.43 -0.29 6.76
N ALA A 183 -6.13 0.58 6.01
CA ALA A 183 -6.23 2.01 6.28
C ALA A 183 -6.98 2.28 7.60
N ILE A 184 -8.15 1.68 7.77
CA ILE A 184 -8.96 1.79 8.98
C ILE A 184 -8.18 1.24 10.18
N MET A 185 -7.63 0.03 10.06
CA MET A 185 -6.86 -0.60 11.13
C MET A 185 -5.61 0.22 11.48
N GLY A 186 -4.92 0.75 10.46
CA GLY A 186 -3.74 1.60 10.68
C GLY A 186 -4.06 2.84 11.51
N THR A 187 -5.16 3.51 11.22
CA THR A 187 -5.61 4.69 11.99
C THR A 187 -6.01 4.30 13.41
N VAL A 188 -6.80 3.23 13.57
CA VAL A 188 -7.25 2.76 14.89
C VAL A 188 -6.04 2.41 15.77
N PHE A 189 -5.08 1.64 15.24
CA PHE A 189 -3.91 1.23 16.01
C PHE A 189 -2.92 2.37 16.23
N ALA A 190 -2.82 3.36 15.33
CA ALA A 190 -2.03 4.55 15.57
C ALA A 190 -2.57 5.36 16.77
N LEU A 191 -3.89 5.55 16.82
CA LEU A 191 -4.53 6.22 17.96
C LEU A 191 -4.36 5.43 19.27
N LEU A 192 -4.53 4.10 19.21
CA LEU A 192 -4.34 3.23 20.38
C LEU A 192 -2.89 3.28 20.89
N GLU A 193 -1.90 3.20 20.01
CA GLU A 193 -0.49 3.26 20.42
C GLU A 193 -0.12 4.63 20.99
N ILE A 194 -0.57 5.72 20.38
CA ILE A 194 -0.32 7.07 20.89
C ILE A 194 -0.94 7.24 22.28
N ALA A 195 -2.15 6.70 22.51
CA ALA A 195 -2.84 6.80 23.78
C ALA A 195 -2.25 5.88 24.86
N LEU A 196 -1.91 4.65 24.52
CA LEU A 196 -1.47 3.61 25.46
C LEU A 196 0.04 3.58 25.66
N GLY A 197 0.82 3.99 24.66
CA GLY A 197 2.29 3.92 24.68
C GLY A 197 2.90 4.58 25.94
N PRO A 198 2.55 5.83 26.29
CA PRO A 198 3.09 6.48 27.49
C PRO A 198 2.80 5.76 28.81
N LEU A 199 1.75 4.92 28.85
CA LEU A 199 1.35 4.16 30.04
C LEU A 199 2.17 2.88 30.24
N THR A 200 2.94 2.46 29.24
CA THR A 200 3.70 1.20 29.29
C THR A 200 5.01 1.29 30.08
N GLY A 201 5.49 2.49 30.38
CA GLY A 201 6.79 2.70 31.01
C GLY A 201 7.99 2.44 30.08
N MET A 202 7.78 2.27 28.79
CA MET A 202 8.84 2.07 27.78
C MET A 202 9.61 3.38 27.56
N THR A 203 10.89 3.23 27.17
CA THR A 203 11.73 4.36 26.74
C THR A 203 11.20 4.95 25.43
N LYS A 204 11.64 6.17 25.09
CA LYS A 204 11.27 6.82 23.82
C LYS A 204 11.66 5.97 22.62
N ASP A 205 12.85 5.39 22.61
CA ASP A 205 13.35 4.57 21.52
C ASP A 205 12.54 3.27 21.40
N GLN A 206 12.19 2.65 22.51
CA GLN A 206 11.33 1.46 22.53
C GLN A 206 9.93 1.77 21.96
N LEU A 207 9.34 2.91 22.33
CA LEU A 207 8.07 3.38 21.78
C LEU A 207 8.18 3.67 20.27
N GLY A 208 9.28 4.31 19.85
CA GLY A 208 9.57 4.56 18.44
C GLY A 208 9.70 3.27 17.62
N ILE A 209 10.46 2.29 18.14
CA ILE A 209 10.59 0.96 17.50
C ILE A 209 9.22 0.26 17.44
N THR A 210 8.44 0.32 18.52
CA THR A 210 7.10 -0.27 18.55
C THR A 210 6.23 0.35 17.46
N ALA A 211 6.15 1.68 17.38
CA ALA A 211 5.37 2.39 16.36
C ALA A 211 5.83 2.06 14.93
N GLY A 212 7.13 2.00 14.69
CA GLY A 212 7.69 1.60 13.38
C GLY A 212 7.40 0.15 13.03
N ALA A 213 7.44 -0.75 14.04
CA ALA A 213 7.28 -2.19 13.86
C ALA A 213 5.81 -2.64 13.78
N SER A 214 4.87 -1.96 14.42
CA SER A 214 3.46 -2.36 14.47
C SER A 214 2.56 -1.58 13.53
N LEU A 215 2.70 -0.25 13.46
CA LEU A 215 1.79 0.60 12.70
C LEU A 215 1.83 0.31 11.20
N HIS A 216 0.68 0.44 10.54
CA HIS A 216 0.49 -0.02 9.17
C HIS A 216 1.15 0.88 8.14
N GLU A 217 1.01 2.18 8.23
CA GLU A 217 1.54 3.12 7.23
C GLU A 217 2.72 3.94 7.75
N ILE A 218 3.51 4.50 6.82
CA ILE A 218 4.64 5.38 7.18
C ILE A 218 4.12 6.62 7.92
N ALA A 219 2.97 7.18 7.50
CA ALA A 219 2.39 8.34 8.16
C ALA A 219 2.03 8.05 9.62
N HIS A 220 1.48 6.87 9.90
CA HIS A 220 1.15 6.45 11.26
C HIS A 220 2.41 6.26 12.12
N ALA A 221 3.46 5.62 11.55
CA ALA A 221 4.72 5.43 12.26
C ALA A 221 5.41 6.76 12.57
N VAL A 222 5.37 7.73 11.65
CA VAL A 222 5.88 9.09 11.88
C VAL A 222 5.06 9.81 12.94
N ALA A 223 3.72 9.73 12.89
CA ALA A 223 2.85 10.37 13.89
C ALA A 223 3.04 9.76 15.29
N GLY A 224 3.14 8.43 15.39
CA GLY A 224 3.48 7.75 16.65
C GLY A 224 4.86 8.15 17.16
N GLY A 225 5.86 8.13 16.27
CA GLY A 225 7.22 8.56 16.59
C GLY A 225 7.28 10.00 17.07
N ASP A 226 6.52 10.91 16.46
CA ASP A 226 6.43 12.33 16.88
C ASP A 226 5.81 12.45 18.28
N ALA A 227 4.71 11.76 18.52
CA ALA A 227 4.05 11.74 19.83
C ALA A 227 4.97 11.25 20.96
N PHE A 228 5.94 10.38 20.64
CA PHE A 228 6.90 9.81 21.61
C PHE A 228 8.26 10.53 21.61
N GLY A 229 8.48 11.50 20.70
CA GLY A 229 9.78 12.16 20.50
C GLY A 229 10.85 11.22 19.93
N ALA A 230 10.46 10.28 19.06
CA ALA A 230 11.29 9.20 18.52
C ALA A 230 11.06 8.99 17.01
N VAL A 231 10.86 10.07 16.24
CA VAL A 231 10.53 10.03 14.79
C VAL A 231 11.55 9.26 13.98
N ASP A 232 12.84 9.50 14.24
CA ASP A 232 13.93 8.94 13.43
C ASP A 232 13.94 7.42 13.53
N ILE A 233 13.96 6.89 14.74
CA ILE A 233 14.02 5.43 14.95
C ILE A 233 12.73 4.73 14.50
N ALA A 234 11.56 5.36 14.71
CA ALA A 234 10.29 4.87 14.19
C ALA A 234 10.28 4.80 12.66
N THR A 235 10.83 5.83 12.01
CA THR A 235 10.94 5.88 10.55
C THR A 235 11.93 4.83 10.02
N ILE A 236 13.11 4.68 10.64
CA ILE A 236 14.10 3.66 10.26
C ILE A 236 13.49 2.27 10.37
N MET A 237 12.83 1.96 11.49
CA MET A 237 12.17 0.66 11.68
C MET A 237 11.08 0.43 10.62
N LYS A 238 10.28 1.45 10.33
CA LYS A 238 9.22 1.37 9.30
C LYS A 238 9.79 1.18 7.90
N LEU A 239 10.84 1.89 7.54
CA LEU A 239 11.51 1.75 6.24
C LEU A 239 12.18 0.37 6.08
N SER A 240 12.68 -0.22 7.17
CA SER A 240 13.18 -1.61 7.19
C SER A 240 12.07 -2.59 6.79
N ARG A 241 10.84 -2.41 7.29
CA ARG A 241 9.67 -3.21 6.88
C ARG A 241 9.30 -2.97 5.41
N VAL A 242 9.37 -1.72 4.94
CA VAL A 242 9.11 -1.40 3.52
C VAL A 242 10.08 -2.11 2.60
N LEU A 243 11.37 -2.21 2.98
CA LEU A 243 12.35 -2.99 2.23
C LEU A 243 11.96 -4.47 2.13
N MET A 244 11.36 -5.05 3.16
CA MET A 244 10.89 -6.44 3.14
C MET A 244 9.78 -6.68 2.11
N LEU A 245 9.10 -5.64 1.60
CA LEU A 245 8.11 -5.76 0.52
C LEU A 245 8.71 -6.41 -0.73
N VAL A 246 9.95 -6.12 -1.04
CA VAL A 246 10.64 -6.69 -2.21
C VAL A 246 10.69 -8.22 -2.12
N PHE A 247 11.15 -8.72 -0.96
CA PHE A 247 11.25 -10.16 -0.72
C PHE A 247 9.86 -10.82 -0.63
N ALA A 248 8.95 -10.18 0.11
CA ALA A 248 7.58 -10.67 0.25
C ALA A 248 6.85 -10.75 -1.10
N ALA A 249 7.01 -9.75 -1.97
CA ALA A 249 6.38 -9.73 -3.29
C ALA A 249 6.86 -10.89 -4.18
N ILE A 250 8.17 -11.20 -4.14
CA ILE A 250 8.74 -12.32 -4.90
C ILE A 250 8.26 -13.66 -4.34
N ILE A 251 8.36 -13.84 -3.01
CA ILE A 251 7.98 -15.10 -2.35
C ILE A 251 6.49 -15.39 -2.55
N ILE A 252 5.64 -14.38 -2.34
CA ILE A 252 4.18 -14.51 -2.49
C ILE A 252 3.81 -14.77 -3.96
N ALA A 253 4.47 -14.10 -4.93
CA ALA A 253 4.21 -14.35 -6.35
C ALA A 253 4.54 -15.80 -6.73
N ILE A 254 5.69 -16.34 -6.30
CA ILE A 254 6.10 -17.72 -6.54
C ILE A 254 5.14 -18.72 -5.86
N TRP A 255 4.81 -18.43 -4.59
CA TRP A 255 3.88 -19.29 -3.82
C TRP A 255 2.49 -19.30 -4.43
N TRP A 256 1.99 -18.14 -4.87
CA TRP A 256 0.67 -18.01 -5.49
C TRP A 256 0.61 -18.80 -6.80
N GLU A 257 1.61 -18.64 -7.66
CA GLU A 257 1.68 -19.35 -8.93
C GLU A 257 1.72 -20.87 -8.73
N LYS A 258 2.54 -21.37 -7.79
CA LYS A 258 2.61 -22.81 -7.49
C LYS A 258 1.27 -23.37 -6.99
N LYS A 259 0.53 -22.59 -6.19
CA LYS A 259 -0.72 -23.06 -5.57
C LYS A 259 -1.92 -22.99 -6.50
N HIS A 260 -1.91 -22.11 -7.50
CA HIS A 260 -3.04 -21.85 -8.40
C HIS A 260 -2.72 -22.18 -9.87
N SER A 261 -1.62 -22.91 -10.13
CA SER A 261 -1.18 -23.30 -11.49
C SER A 261 -2.07 -24.32 -12.18
N GLU A 262 -3.03 -24.93 -11.51
CA GLU A 262 -3.93 -25.93 -12.12
C GLU A 262 -4.86 -25.34 -13.20
N VAL A 263 -4.92 -24.00 -13.32
CA VAL A 263 -5.84 -23.29 -14.25
C VAL A 263 -5.16 -22.89 -15.58
N GLN A 264 -3.82 -23.01 -15.70
CA GLN A 264 -3.10 -22.60 -16.92
C GLN A 264 -2.29 -23.75 -17.55
N SER A 265 -2.98 -24.69 -18.18
CA SER A 265 -2.37 -25.81 -18.90
C SER A 265 -1.83 -25.50 -20.31
N THR A 266 -1.68 -24.24 -20.70
CA THR A 266 -1.13 -23.84 -22.01
C THR A 266 -0.19 -22.63 -21.88
N GLY A 267 1.10 -22.91 -21.66
CA GLY A 267 2.11 -21.86 -21.79
C GLY A 267 3.23 -21.94 -20.75
N LYS A 268 4.45 -21.57 -21.15
CA LYS A 268 5.64 -21.50 -20.32
C LYS A 268 5.34 -20.86 -18.95
N LYS A 269 5.65 -21.57 -17.86
CA LYS A 269 5.61 -21.07 -16.47
C LYS A 269 6.56 -19.88 -16.35
N THR A 270 6.10 -18.67 -16.60
CA THR A 270 6.87 -17.46 -16.39
C THR A 270 6.39 -16.80 -15.10
N VAL A 271 7.14 -16.99 -14.02
CA VAL A 271 6.92 -16.24 -12.77
C VAL A 271 6.91 -14.74 -13.10
N ALA A 272 5.84 -14.06 -12.76
CA ALA A 272 5.77 -12.62 -12.97
C ALA A 272 6.68 -11.91 -11.97
N PHE A 273 7.94 -11.75 -12.36
CA PHE A 273 8.87 -10.97 -11.56
C PHE A 273 8.36 -9.51 -11.46
N PRO A 274 8.22 -8.96 -10.25
CA PRO A 274 7.73 -7.58 -10.07
C PRO A 274 8.83 -6.56 -10.41
N TRP A 275 9.05 -6.29 -11.69
CA TRP A 275 10.11 -5.41 -12.19
C TRP A 275 10.13 -4.02 -11.54
N PHE A 276 8.98 -3.51 -11.12
CA PHE A 276 8.89 -2.23 -10.42
C PHE A 276 9.60 -2.25 -9.05
N MET A 277 9.78 -3.44 -8.42
CA MET A 277 10.57 -3.58 -7.19
C MET A 277 12.07 -3.38 -7.45
N LEU A 278 12.59 -3.82 -8.62
CA LEU A 278 13.96 -3.45 -9.00
C LEU A 278 14.10 -1.95 -9.22
N GLY A 279 13.07 -1.32 -9.79
CA GLY A 279 13.00 0.14 -9.90
C GLY A 279 13.04 0.82 -8.54
N PHE A 280 12.32 0.29 -7.53
CA PHE A 280 12.36 0.77 -6.15
C PHE A 280 13.77 0.69 -5.55
N ILE A 281 14.43 -0.47 -5.68
CA ILE A 281 15.81 -0.66 -5.19
C ILE A 281 16.76 0.28 -5.94
N GLY A 282 16.65 0.37 -7.27
CA GLY A 282 17.47 1.28 -8.09
C GLY A 282 17.33 2.74 -7.66
N ALA A 283 16.09 3.19 -7.42
CA ALA A 283 15.82 4.54 -6.90
C ALA A 283 16.42 4.74 -5.51
N SER A 284 16.37 3.73 -4.62
CA SER A 284 16.99 3.79 -3.29
C SER A 284 18.52 3.91 -3.37
N ILE A 285 19.15 3.16 -4.28
CA ILE A 285 20.60 3.24 -4.51
C ILE A 285 20.97 4.62 -5.06
N ILE A 286 20.28 5.09 -6.09
CA ILE A 286 20.53 6.39 -6.72
C ILE A 286 20.32 7.52 -5.71
N GLY A 287 19.21 7.51 -4.95
CA GLY A 287 18.90 8.52 -3.93
C GLY A 287 19.91 8.53 -2.78
N THR A 288 20.52 7.38 -2.48
CA THR A 288 21.52 7.28 -1.41
C THR A 288 22.91 7.74 -1.86
N PHE A 289 23.35 7.34 -3.05
CA PHE A 289 24.76 7.47 -3.45
C PHE A 289 25.03 8.57 -4.47
N VAL A 290 24.01 9.17 -5.08
CA VAL A 290 24.18 10.28 -6.05
C VAL A 290 23.85 11.61 -5.36
N PRO A 291 24.86 12.46 -5.02
CA PRO A 291 24.64 13.68 -4.23
C PRO A 291 23.65 14.67 -4.86
N PHE A 292 23.65 14.81 -6.17
CA PHE A 292 22.69 15.66 -6.89
C PHE A 292 21.24 15.15 -6.68
N VAL A 293 21.02 13.85 -6.76
CA VAL A 293 19.69 13.26 -6.56
C VAL A 293 19.29 13.33 -5.09
N ALA A 294 20.23 13.17 -4.18
CA ALA A 294 19.97 13.31 -2.73
C ALA A 294 19.44 14.71 -2.40
N SER A 295 19.92 15.76 -3.08
CA SER A 295 19.45 17.15 -2.85
C SER A 295 18.00 17.40 -3.32
N ILE A 296 17.52 16.66 -4.33
CA ILE A 296 16.14 16.77 -4.87
C ILE A 296 15.22 15.65 -4.38
N THR A 297 15.72 14.78 -3.48
CA THR A 297 14.93 13.65 -2.93
C THR A 297 13.59 14.09 -2.31
N PRO A 298 13.50 15.19 -1.53
CA PRO A 298 12.22 15.63 -0.99
C PRO A 298 11.17 15.88 -2.09
N GLN A 299 11.55 16.56 -3.17
CA GLN A 299 10.66 16.87 -4.30
C GLN A 299 10.23 15.60 -5.05
N LEU A 300 11.16 14.62 -5.21
CA LEU A 300 10.84 13.34 -5.84
C LEU A 300 9.88 12.52 -4.98
N VAL A 301 10.04 12.56 -3.66
CA VAL A 301 9.13 11.89 -2.71
C VAL A 301 7.75 12.56 -2.69
N ASP A 302 7.69 13.89 -2.71
CA ASP A 302 6.42 14.63 -2.81
C ASP A 302 5.69 14.29 -4.11
N PHE A 303 6.42 14.25 -5.23
CA PHE A 303 5.87 13.81 -6.52
C PHE A 303 5.39 12.35 -6.47
N ALA A 304 6.14 11.46 -5.80
CA ALA A 304 5.70 10.09 -5.59
C ALA A 304 4.37 10.01 -4.85
N TYR A 305 4.17 10.82 -3.80
CA TYR A 305 2.90 10.87 -3.08
C TYR A 305 1.76 11.41 -3.93
N ILE A 306 1.99 12.38 -4.82
CA ILE A 306 0.98 12.86 -5.76
C ILE A 306 0.57 11.73 -6.71
N VAL A 307 1.54 11.05 -7.32
CA VAL A 307 1.31 9.93 -8.25
C VAL A 307 0.56 8.78 -7.56
N LEU A 308 0.95 8.42 -6.34
CA LEU A 308 0.26 7.42 -5.54
C LEU A 308 -1.15 7.87 -5.14
N GLY A 309 -1.33 9.14 -4.79
CA GLY A 309 -2.64 9.70 -4.49
C GLY A 309 -3.59 9.64 -5.69
N MET A 310 -3.09 9.92 -6.91
CA MET A 310 -3.86 9.71 -8.14
C MET A 310 -4.29 8.24 -8.30
N ALA A 311 -3.36 7.30 -8.08
CA ALA A 311 -3.66 5.87 -8.16
C ALA A 311 -4.71 5.45 -7.12
N MET A 312 -4.63 5.99 -5.91
CA MET A 312 -5.59 5.73 -4.82
C MET A 312 -6.97 6.32 -5.11
N ALA A 313 -7.03 7.56 -5.62
CA ALA A 313 -8.30 8.17 -6.05
C ALA A 313 -8.94 7.37 -7.19
N ALA A 314 -8.16 6.91 -8.16
CA ALA A 314 -8.63 6.06 -9.25
C ALA A 314 -9.19 4.71 -8.76
N LEU A 315 -8.54 4.08 -7.76
CA LEU A 315 -9.10 2.92 -7.09
C LEU A 315 -10.43 3.25 -6.42
N GLY A 316 -10.50 4.37 -5.71
CA GLY A 316 -11.72 4.83 -5.05
C GLY A 316 -12.91 4.97 -6.01
N ILE A 317 -12.67 5.48 -7.22
CA ILE A 317 -13.70 5.61 -8.28
C ILE A 317 -14.26 4.24 -8.69
N ASN A 318 -13.45 3.18 -8.65
CA ASN A 318 -13.86 1.83 -9.04
C ASN A 318 -14.40 0.98 -7.88
N VAL A 319 -14.54 1.54 -6.68
CA VAL A 319 -15.02 0.82 -5.49
C VAL A 319 -16.41 0.21 -5.68
N ASN A 320 -16.54 -1.06 -5.28
CA ASN A 320 -17.81 -1.73 -5.15
C ASN A 320 -18.25 -1.80 -3.67
N PHE A 321 -19.07 -0.83 -3.23
CA PHE A 321 -19.52 -0.77 -1.84
C PHE A 321 -20.31 -1.99 -1.39
N LYS A 322 -21.07 -2.64 -2.29
CA LYS A 322 -21.83 -3.85 -1.96
C LYS A 322 -20.87 -5.00 -1.62
N ALA A 323 -19.78 -5.15 -2.38
CA ALA A 323 -18.77 -6.16 -2.10
C ALA A 323 -18.06 -5.89 -0.76
N ILE A 324 -17.73 -4.63 -0.46
CA ILE A 324 -17.13 -4.27 0.84
C ILE A 324 -18.07 -4.59 2.00
N ALA A 325 -19.34 -4.21 1.90
CA ALA A 325 -20.31 -4.46 2.96
C ALA A 325 -20.56 -5.95 3.22
N SER A 326 -20.54 -6.77 2.16
CA SER A 326 -20.81 -8.22 2.26
C SER A 326 -19.61 -9.04 2.69
N LYS A 327 -18.40 -8.75 2.15
CA LYS A 327 -17.17 -9.56 2.35
C LYS A 327 -16.19 -8.95 3.35
N GLY A 328 -16.32 -7.68 3.74
CA GLY A 328 -15.29 -6.93 4.49
C GLY A 328 -15.17 -7.27 5.98
N LYS A 329 -16.24 -7.76 6.63
CA LYS A 329 -16.25 -8.01 8.08
C LYS A 329 -15.19 -9.02 8.55
N LYS A 330 -15.09 -10.15 7.85
CA LYS A 330 -14.17 -11.24 8.22
C LYS A 330 -12.68 -10.85 8.06
N PRO A 331 -12.23 -10.29 6.93
CA PRO A 331 -10.84 -9.86 6.79
C PRO A 331 -10.51 -8.67 7.71
N MET A 332 -11.47 -7.80 8.02
CA MET A 332 -11.30 -6.73 9.01
C MET A 332 -11.06 -7.30 10.41
N LEU A 333 -11.82 -8.31 10.83
CA LEU A 333 -11.59 -9.02 12.09
C LEU A 333 -10.22 -9.71 12.11
N ALA A 334 -9.82 -10.36 11.02
CA ALA A 334 -8.50 -10.99 10.92
C ALA A 334 -7.37 -9.96 11.07
N SER A 335 -7.47 -8.82 10.36
CA SER A 335 -6.50 -7.73 10.46
C SER A 335 -6.47 -7.14 11.87
N PHE A 336 -7.63 -6.93 12.52
CA PHE A 336 -7.73 -6.40 13.87
C PHE A 336 -7.03 -7.32 14.90
N LEU A 337 -7.36 -8.62 14.90
CA LEU A 337 -6.73 -9.60 15.80
C LEU A 337 -5.22 -9.67 15.57
N THR A 338 -4.81 -9.67 14.30
CA THR A 338 -3.39 -9.69 13.95
C THR A 338 -2.69 -8.41 14.40
N SER A 339 -3.33 -7.24 14.27
CA SER A 339 -2.74 -5.96 14.69
C SER A 339 -2.53 -5.88 16.20
N ILE A 340 -3.43 -6.46 17.00
CA ILE A 340 -3.22 -6.62 18.46
C ILE A 340 -1.97 -7.46 18.71
N LEU A 341 -1.89 -8.64 18.07
CA LEU A 341 -0.74 -9.54 18.25
C LEU A 341 0.56 -8.87 17.78
N LEU A 342 0.50 -8.13 16.67
CA LEU A 342 1.62 -7.40 16.11
C LEU A 342 2.10 -6.29 17.07
N MET A 343 1.19 -5.51 17.63
CA MET A 343 1.49 -4.46 18.59
C MET A 343 2.16 -5.03 19.84
N CYS A 344 1.59 -6.10 20.43
CA CYS A 344 2.19 -6.77 21.59
C CYS A 344 3.56 -7.37 21.26
N PHE A 345 3.70 -8.00 20.10
CA PHE A 345 4.97 -8.58 19.65
C PHE A 345 6.03 -7.50 19.42
N ALA A 346 5.67 -6.39 18.75
CA ALA A 346 6.55 -5.26 18.51
C ALA A 346 7.03 -4.62 19.82
N ALA A 347 6.13 -4.42 20.79
CA ALA A 347 6.47 -3.92 22.11
C ALA A 347 7.42 -4.87 22.86
N GLY A 348 7.15 -6.19 22.84
CA GLY A 348 8.04 -7.18 23.44
C GLY A 348 9.43 -7.19 22.82
N VAL A 349 9.53 -7.13 21.49
CA VAL A 349 10.81 -7.05 20.78
C VAL A 349 11.53 -5.73 21.10
N ALA A 350 10.81 -4.61 21.16
CA ALA A 350 11.40 -3.32 21.51
C ALA A 350 11.98 -3.33 22.94
N MET A 351 11.27 -3.90 23.91
CA MET A 351 11.75 -4.02 25.29
C MET A 351 12.96 -4.94 25.44
N LEU A 352 13.09 -5.97 24.59
CA LEU A 352 14.18 -6.94 24.68
C LEU A 352 15.47 -6.48 24.00
N PHE A 353 15.40 -5.70 22.92
CA PHE A 353 16.54 -5.40 22.06
C PHE A 353 16.93 -3.92 21.98
N PHE A 354 16.12 -3.03 22.54
CA PHE A 354 16.31 -1.57 22.55
C PHE A 354 16.02 -0.99 23.94
#